data_eabb858c804dfa78f5405aa8d301fa90
#
_entry.id   eabb858c804dfa78f5405aa8d301fa90
#
_cell.length_a   1.000
_cell.length_b   1.000
_cell.length_c   1.000
_cell.angle_alpha   90.00
_cell.angle_beta   90.00
_cell.angle_gamma   90.00
#
_symmetry.space_group_name_H-M   'P 1'
#
loop_
_entity.id
_entity.type
_entity.pdbx_description
1 polymer ?
#
loop_
_entity_poly.entity_id
_entity_poly.type
_entity_poly.pdbx_seq_one_letter_code
_entity_poly.pdbx_strand_id
1 'polypeptide(L)'
;MTWRRVLAILLVGGVVLGVAPTGYALAASAGRISTVDDVPSEPVALVFGAGLDIRGEPMPFLRARLDLARQLYAAGKVRVVLVSGDNRRANYNEPDAMRDYLIDNGIPAAKVIADYAWFDTYATCVR
;
A
#
# COMPACT_ATOMS: atom_id res chain seq x y z
N MET A 1 -31.99 37.22 -6.70
CA MET A 1 -31.72 35.95 -6.00
C MET A 1 -31.42 36.26 -4.55
N THR A 2 -32.16 35.74 -3.58
CA THR A 2 -31.99 36.12 -2.16
C THR A 2 -30.71 35.47 -1.61
N TRP A 3 -29.94 36.20 -0.79
CA TRP A 3 -28.72 35.72 -0.13
C TRP A 3 -28.87 34.32 0.49
N ARG A 4 -30.02 34.07 1.13
CA ARG A 4 -30.30 32.75 1.73
C ARG A 4 -30.22 31.60 0.71
N ARG A 5 -30.65 31.83 -0.54
CA ARG A 5 -30.54 30.82 -1.64
C ARG A 5 -29.09 30.64 -2.09
N VAL A 6 -28.32 31.73 -2.17
CA VAL A 6 -26.89 31.65 -2.50
C VAL A 6 -26.13 30.89 -1.44
N LEU A 7 -26.33 31.19 -0.17
CA LEU A 7 -25.74 30.48 0.95
C LEU A 7 -26.11 28.99 0.95
N ALA A 8 -27.37 28.66 0.71
CA ALA A 8 -27.80 27.25 0.64
C ALA A 8 -27.11 26.49 -0.51
N ILE A 9 -27.00 27.11 -1.69
CA ILE A 9 -26.31 26.52 -2.85
C ILE A 9 -24.82 26.29 -2.55
N LEU A 10 -24.14 27.27 -1.94
CA LEU A 10 -22.73 27.15 -1.57
C LEU A 10 -22.52 26.06 -0.52
N LEU A 11 -23.41 25.94 0.45
CA LEU A 11 -23.33 24.93 1.50
C LEU A 11 -23.55 23.53 0.92
N VAL A 12 -24.58 23.33 0.09
CA VAL A 12 -24.84 22.07 -0.60
C VAL A 12 -23.68 21.71 -1.53
N GLY A 13 -23.18 22.68 -2.33
CA GLY A 13 -22.02 22.48 -3.19
C GLY A 13 -20.78 22.08 -2.43
N GLY A 14 -20.48 22.72 -1.29
CA GLY A 14 -19.38 22.35 -0.41
C GLY A 14 -19.50 20.95 0.17
N VAL A 15 -20.69 20.56 0.62
CA VAL A 15 -20.95 19.20 1.10
C VAL A 15 -20.78 18.17 0.00
N VAL A 16 -21.33 18.42 -1.17
CA VAL A 16 -21.20 17.50 -2.32
C VAL A 16 -19.73 17.34 -2.74
N LEU A 17 -18.99 18.44 -2.84
CA LEU A 17 -17.56 18.40 -3.20
C LEU A 17 -16.71 17.69 -2.13
N GLY A 18 -17.07 17.75 -0.86
CA GLY A 18 -16.37 17.07 0.21
C GLY A 18 -16.71 15.58 0.34
N VAL A 19 -17.95 15.20 0.10
CA VAL A 19 -18.43 13.82 0.30
C VAL A 19 -18.34 12.97 -0.96
N ALA A 20 -18.58 13.54 -2.13
CA ALA A 20 -18.61 12.78 -3.38
C ALA A 20 -17.30 12.04 -3.71
N PRO A 21 -16.10 12.62 -3.55
CA PRO A 21 -14.85 11.90 -3.82
C PRO A 21 -14.67 10.70 -2.89
N THR A 22 -15.00 10.85 -1.60
CA THR A 22 -14.93 9.75 -0.62
C THR A 22 -15.93 8.65 -0.95
N GLY A 23 -17.17 9.01 -1.26
CA GLY A 23 -18.19 8.06 -1.69
C GLY A 23 -17.82 7.31 -2.96
N TYR A 24 -17.24 8.01 -3.93
CA TYR A 24 -16.72 7.41 -5.16
C TYR A 24 -15.57 6.43 -4.87
N ALA A 25 -14.60 6.82 -4.04
CA ALA A 25 -13.47 5.96 -3.68
C ALA A 25 -13.94 4.68 -2.97
N LEU A 26 -14.87 4.80 -2.02
CA LEU A 26 -15.47 3.65 -1.33
C LEU A 26 -16.22 2.73 -2.29
N ALA A 27 -17.03 3.27 -3.19
CA ALA A 27 -17.75 2.49 -4.20
C ALA A 27 -16.80 1.81 -5.19
N ALA A 28 -15.76 2.52 -5.64
CA ALA A 28 -14.77 1.98 -6.58
C ALA A 28 -13.86 0.91 -5.95
N SER A 29 -13.64 0.94 -4.63
CA SER A 29 -12.87 -0.08 -3.90
C SER A 29 -13.74 -1.26 -3.41
N ALA A 30 -15.06 -1.16 -3.49
CA ALA A 30 -15.96 -2.22 -3.08
C ALA A 30 -15.66 -3.52 -3.87
N GLY A 31 -15.48 -4.63 -3.14
CA GLY A 31 -15.11 -5.93 -3.71
C GLY A 31 -13.64 -6.09 -4.13
N ARG A 32 -12.79 -5.07 -3.88
CA ARG A 32 -11.35 -5.13 -4.13
C ARG A 32 -10.51 -5.23 -2.86
N ILE A 33 -11.17 -5.14 -1.71
CA ILE A 33 -10.54 -5.32 -0.40
C ILE A 33 -10.99 -6.67 0.13
N SER A 34 -10.03 -7.54 0.41
CA SER A 34 -10.28 -8.90 0.88
C SER A 34 -9.49 -9.17 2.15
N THR A 35 -9.94 -10.13 2.94
CA THR A 35 -9.15 -10.69 4.03
C THR A 35 -8.13 -11.70 3.50
N VAL A 36 -7.19 -12.15 4.33
CA VAL A 36 -6.21 -13.19 3.94
C VAL A 36 -6.92 -14.47 3.50
N ASP A 37 -8.03 -14.80 4.13
CA ASP A 37 -8.77 -16.05 3.85
C ASP A 37 -9.54 -15.96 2.53
N ASP A 38 -10.12 -14.80 2.23
CA ASP A 38 -11.00 -14.59 1.08
C ASP A 38 -10.27 -14.17 -0.21
N VAL A 39 -9.02 -13.66 -0.09
CA VAL A 39 -8.27 -13.23 -1.26
C VAL A 39 -7.98 -14.41 -2.19
N PRO A 40 -8.20 -14.29 -3.51
CA PRO A 40 -7.82 -15.32 -4.46
C PRO A 40 -6.30 -15.56 -4.43
N SER A 41 -5.87 -16.78 -4.79
CA SER A 41 -4.45 -17.08 -4.89
C SER A 41 -3.86 -16.44 -6.14
N GLU A 42 -2.78 -15.67 -5.96
CA GLU A 42 -2.08 -14.93 -7.01
C GLU A 42 -0.59 -15.31 -7.03
N PRO A 43 0.10 -15.18 -8.15
CA PRO A 43 1.53 -15.53 -8.20
C PRO A 43 2.40 -14.61 -7.34
N VAL A 44 2.04 -13.34 -7.21
CA VAL A 44 2.87 -12.29 -6.57
C VAL A 44 2.03 -11.40 -5.66
N ALA A 45 2.54 -11.11 -4.46
CA ALA A 45 2.07 -9.99 -3.64
C ALA A 45 3.01 -8.79 -3.83
N LEU A 46 2.47 -7.64 -4.17
CA LEU A 46 3.22 -6.37 -4.22
C LEU A 46 3.00 -5.61 -2.92
N VAL A 47 4.10 -5.27 -2.25
CA VAL A 47 4.09 -4.47 -1.01
C VAL A 47 4.74 -3.12 -1.27
N PHE A 48 3.97 -2.05 -1.08
CA PHE A 48 4.49 -0.69 -1.16
C PHE A 48 5.09 -0.25 0.16
N GLY A 49 6.20 0.48 0.09
CA GLY A 49 6.82 1.16 1.21
C GLY A 49 5.89 2.12 1.95
N ALA A 50 6.22 2.39 3.21
CA ALA A 50 5.49 3.33 4.07
C ALA A 50 6.40 3.98 5.13
N GLY A 51 7.71 3.94 4.91
CA GLY A 51 8.72 4.63 5.69
C GLY A 51 9.49 3.75 6.67
N LEU A 52 10.75 4.17 6.88
CA LEU A 52 11.65 3.63 7.89
C LEU A 52 11.82 4.64 9.04
N ASP A 53 12.13 4.14 10.21
CA ASP A 53 12.52 4.94 11.36
C ASP A 53 13.99 5.42 11.24
N ILE A 54 14.47 6.17 12.23
CA ILE A 54 15.86 6.71 12.27
C ILE A 54 16.93 5.62 12.38
N ARG A 55 16.57 4.38 12.68
CA ARG A 55 17.47 3.22 12.76
C ARG A 55 17.44 2.38 11.50
N GLY A 56 16.62 2.76 10.50
CA GLY A 56 16.43 2.01 9.27
C GLY A 56 15.46 0.84 9.39
N GLU A 57 14.70 0.77 10.49
CA GLU A 57 13.70 -0.27 10.71
C GLU A 57 12.33 0.10 10.10
N PRO A 58 11.56 -0.86 9.61
CA PRO A 58 10.21 -0.60 9.13
C PRO A 58 9.33 0.07 10.19
N MET A 59 8.74 1.22 9.87
CA MET A 59 7.77 1.88 10.75
C MET A 59 6.52 1.01 10.95
N PRO A 60 5.71 1.25 12.00
CA PRO A 60 4.56 0.39 12.33
C PRO A 60 3.60 0.13 11.17
N PHE A 61 3.34 1.14 10.33
CA PHE A 61 2.50 1.01 9.14
C PHE A 61 3.11 0.09 8.08
N LEU A 62 4.42 0.22 7.85
CA LEU A 62 5.14 -0.65 6.92
C LEU A 62 5.20 -2.07 7.46
N ARG A 63 5.51 -2.22 8.74
CA ARG A 63 5.56 -3.53 9.41
C ARG A 63 4.23 -4.29 9.29
N ALA A 64 3.10 -3.62 9.50
CA ALA A 64 1.78 -4.23 9.34
C ALA A 64 1.54 -4.74 7.88
N ARG A 65 2.01 -4.02 6.85
CA ARG A 65 1.94 -4.48 5.46
C ARG A 65 2.82 -5.71 5.21
N LEU A 66 4.03 -5.72 5.76
CA LEU A 66 4.96 -6.84 5.63
C LEU A 66 4.44 -8.09 6.35
N ASP A 67 3.85 -7.92 7.54
CA ASP A 67 3.21 -9.01 8.27
C ASP A 67 2.03 -9.61 7.52
N LEU A 68 1.23 -8.78 6.84
CA LEU A 68 0.15 -9.25 5.99
C LEU A 68 0.69 -10.06 4.78
N ALA A 69 1.75 -9.57 4.13
CA ALA A 69 2.40 -10.30 3.03
C ALA A 69 2.95 -11.64 3.49
N ARG A 70 3.54 -11.70 4.69
CA ARG A 70 4.01 -12.94 5.32
C ARG A 70 2.84 -13.92 5.56
N GLN A 71 1.70 -13.44 6.05
CA GLN A 71 0.50 -14.26 6.24
C GLN A 71 -0.01 -14.82 4.91
N LEU A 72 -0.06 -14.01 3.86
CA LEU A 72 -0.44 -14.45 2.51
C LEU A 72 0.50 -15.53 1.98
N TYR A 73 1.81 -15.37 2.19
CA TYR A 73 2.80 -16.36 1.78
C TYR A 73 2.65 -17.67 2.58
N ALA A 74 2.49 -17.60 3.90
CA ALA A 74 2.31 -18.76 4.76
C ALA A 74 1.00 -19.51 4.47
N ALA A 75 -0.07 -18.80 4.09
CA ALA A 75 -1.33 -19.39 3.66
C ALA A 75 -1.29 -19.96 2.22
N GLY A 76 -0.16 -19.86 1.52
CA GLY A 76 -0.02 -20.33 0.13
C GLY A 76 -0.81 -19.49 -0.89
N LYS A 77 -1.29 -18.32 -0.49
CA LYS A 77 -2.04 -17.41 -1.37
C LYS A 77 -1.14 -16.74 -2.41
N VAL A 78 0.15 -16.57 -2.09
CA VAL A 78 1.16 -16.02 -3.02
C VAL A 78 2.43 -16.86 -3.02
N ARG A 79 3.15 -16.84 -4.13
CA ARG A 79 4.39 -17.62 -4.31
C ARG A 79 5.66 -16.76 -4.17
N VAL A 80 5.54 -15.47 -4.38
CA VAL A 80 6.63 -14.48 -4.34
C VAL A 80 6.09 -13.19 -3.74
N VAL A 81 6.92 -12.49 -2.98
CA VAL A 81 6.63 -11.15 -2.49
C VAL A 81 7.57 -10.17 -3.19
N LEU A 82 7.00 -9.19 -3.88
CA LEU A 82 7.71 -8.07 -4.49
C LEU A 82 7.58 -6.87 -3.57
N VAL A 83 8.69 -6.33 -3.09
CA VAL A 83 8.71 -5.13 -2.25
C VAL A 83 9.22 -3.93 -3.04
N SER A 84 8.53 -2.81 -2.99
CA SER A 84 8.88 -1.60 -3.72
C SER A 84 8.80 -0.39 -2.81
N GLY A 85 9.91 0.36 -2.68
CA GLY A 85 10.03 1.47 -1.75
C GLY A 85 11.09 2.48 -2.16
N ASP A 86 11.21 3.57 -1.39
CA ASP A 86 12.14 4.66 -1.67
C ASP A 86 13.59 4.27 -1.32
N ASN A 87 14.50 4.49 -2.27
CA ASN A 87 15.94 4.32 -2.10
C ASN A 87 16.77 5.48 -2.69
N ARG A 88 16.15 6.66 -2.84
CA ARG A 88 16.77 7.83 -3.49
C ARG A 88 17.85 8.51 -2.64
N ARG A 89 18.00 8.13 -1.38
CA ARG A 89 19.00 8.69 -0.47
C ARG A 89 20.02 7.62 -0.11
N ALA A 90 21.31 7.97 -0.06
CA ALA A 90 22.40 7.02 0.18
C ALA A 90 22.30 6.25 1.52
N ASN A 91 21.63 6.84 2.50
CA ASN A 91 21.43 6.26 3.85
C ASN A 91 19.98 5.83 4.11
N TYR A 92 19.17 5.66 3.06
CA TYR A 92 17.76 5.27 3.18
C TYR A 92 17.40 4.30 2.04
N ASN A 93 17.30 3.04 2.38
CA ASN A 93 16.97 1.98 1.43
C ASN A 93 15.81 1.14 1.98
N GLU A 94 14.61 1.55 1.63
CA GLU A 94 13.38 0.91 2.10
C GLU A 94 13.18 -0.49 1.51
N PRO A 95 13.43 -0.76 0.20
CA PRO A 95 13.35 -2.10 -0.36
C PRO A 95 14.22 -3.14 0.36
N ASP A 96 15.47 -2.80 0.71
CA ASP A 96 16.35 -3.72 1.44
C ASP A 96 15.82 -4.00 2.85
N ALA A 97 15.44 -2.95 3.59
CA ALA A 97 14.87 -3.12 4.93
C ALA A 97 13.60 -3.98 4.93
N MET A 98 12.73 -3.79 3.92
CA MET A 98 11.53 -4.60 3.73
C MET A 98 11.86 -6.06 3.42
N ARG A 99 12.83 -6.27 2.53
CA ARG A 99 13.31 -7.60 2.14
C ARG A 99 13.90 -8.34 3.34
N ASP A 100 14.80 -7.70 4.08
CA ASP A 100 15.47 -8.28 5.24
C ASP A 100 14.44 -8.63 6.33
N TYR A 101 13.48 -7.73 6.60
CA TYR A 101 12.39 -8.02 7.53
C TYR A 101 11.61 -9.29 7.16
N LEU A 102 11.26 -9.47 5.89
CA LEU A 102 10.51 -10.64 5.43
C LEU A 102 11.33 -11.93 5.53
N ILE A 103 12.64 -11.86 5.23
CA ILE A 103 13.56 -13.01 5.33
C ILE A 103 13.74 -13.41 6.81
N ASP A 104 13.98 -12.46 7.69
CA ASP A 104 14.13 -12.70 9.13
C ASP A 104 12.85 -13.27 9.76
N ASN A 105 11.71 -12.99 9.17
CA ASN A 105 10.40 -13.52 9.57
C ASN A 105 9.94 -14.74 8.78
N GLY A 106 10.87 -15.45 8.12
CA GLY A 106 10.68 -16.82 7.62
C GLY A 106 10.29 -16.96 6.15
N ILE A 107 10.31 -15.90 5.34
CA ILE A 107 10.17 -16.04 3.89
C ILE A 107 11.55 -16.33 3.27
N PRO A 108 11.72 -17.40 2.47
CA PRO A 108 13.00 -17.68 1.82
C PRO A 108 13.48 -16.50 0.96
N ALA A 109 14.77 -16.17 1.02
CA ALA A 109 15.36 -15.04 0.29
C ALA A 109 15.09 -15.06 -1.22
N ALA A 110 15.03 -16.26 -1.83
CA ALA A 110 14.70 -16.44 -3.24
C ALA A 110 13.21 -16.13 -3.58
N LYS A 111 12.38 -15.88 -2.57
CA LYS A 111 10.95 -15.58 -2.71
C LYS A 111 10.62 -14.13 -2.40
N VAL A 112 11.62 -13.32 -2.06
CA VAL A 112 11.47 -11.87 -1.85
C VAL A 112 12.29 -11.13 -2.89
N ILE A 113 11.62 -10.35 -3.72
CA ILE A 113 12.23 -9.55 -4.79
C ILE A 113 12.11 -8.09 -4.40
N ALA A 114 13.23 -7.34 -4.42
CA ALA A 114 13.25 -5.92 -4.16
C ALA A 114 13.25 -5.12 -5.46
N ASP A 115 12.32 -4.17 -5.58
CA ASP A 115 12.28 -3.19 -6.66
C ASP A 115 12.85 -1.86 -6.17
N TYR A 116 13.97 -1.46 -6.77
CA TYR A 116 14.70 -0.23 -6.43
C TYR A 116 14.37 0.95 -7.34
N ALA A 117 13.53 0.74 -8.34
CA ALA A 117 13.17 1.77 -9.30
C ALA A 117 11.84 2.45 -8.97
N TRP A 118 11.55 2.61 -7.68
CA TRP A 118 10.34 3.29 -7.22
C TRP A 118 10.48 4.80 -7.38
N PHE A 119 9.75 5.37 -8.34
CA PHE A 119 9.60 6.82 -8.52
C PHE A 119 8.24 7.30 -8.00
N ASP A 120 7.21 6.52 -8.27
CA ASP A 120 5.84 6.68 -7.77
C ASP A 120 5.08 5.35 -7.87
N THR A 121 3.89 5.29 -7.27
CA THR A 121 3.05 4.08 -7.25
C THR A 121 2.66 3.62 -8.66
N TYR A 122 2.39 4.55 -9.57
CA TYR A 122 2.03 4.24 -10.95
C TYR A 122 3.18 3.57 -11.70
N ALA A 123 4.39 4.13 -11.59
CA ALA A 123 5.58 3.58 -12.22
C ALA A 123 5.87 2.15 -11.75
N THR A 124 5.67 1.85 -10.46
CA THR A 124 5.82 0.49 -9.91
C THR A 124 4.79 -0.48 -10.48
N CYS A 125 3.52 -0.07 -10.59
CA CYS A 125 2.45 -0.93 -11.12
C CYS A 125 2.58 -1.23 -12.61
N VAL A 126 3.18 -0.34 -13.41
CA VAL A 126 3.33 -0.50 -14.86
C VAL A 126 4.53 -1.38 -15.23
N ARG A 127 5.56 -1.41 -14.41
CA ARG A 127 6.74 -2.27 -14.60
C ARG A 127 6.49 -3.70 -14.18
#